data_669032f14924a380177ebb2b344bf716
#
_entry.id   669032f14924a380177ebb2b344bf716
#
_cell.length_a   1.000
_cell.length_b   1.000
_cell.length_c   1.000
_cell.angle_alpha   90.00
_cell.angle_beta   90.00
_cell.angle_gamma   90.00
#
_symmetry.space_group_name_H-M   'P 1'
#
loop_
_entity.id
_entity.type
_entity.pdbx_description
1 polymer ?
#
loop_
_entity_poly.entity_id
_entity_poly.type
_entity_poly.pdbx_seq_one_letter_code
_entity_poly.pdbx_strand_id
1 'polypeptide(L)'
;MSTRDKSEMPHHISIMPPLETLVVANGALQPDATAYIAAAAHVIVCDGALRQYLTVTDRKPDIIIGDGDSIDQALLEEVGVPFTLIPEQETNDLTKAVHESLRRGWRDIHIIGGTGRREDHTLGNIFLLPDYYAEGARVVMQTECGAFLPFTGTVTVEGMQGHEVSFFAVDPMPMTAEGVAYPFVRRCFTSLWQATLNHITSPTMTVTAEGRALIYLSKSKRKSDE
;
A
#
# COMPACT_ATOMS: atom_id res chain seq x y z
N MET A 1 -39.56 4.31 15.05
CA MET A 1 -38.12 4.03 15.23
C MET A 1 -37.50 3.97 13.83
N SER A 2 -36.84 5.02 13.44
CA SER A 2 -36.31 5.20 12.08
C SER A 2 -34.91 4.58 12.01
N THR A 3 -34.78 3.51 11.23
CA THR A 3 -33.47 2.97 10.84
C THR A 3 -32.84 3.95 9.85
N ARG A 4 -31.81 4.65 10.27
CA ARG A 4 -30.97 5.47 9.39
C ARG A 4 -30.24 4.55 8.42
N ASP A 5 -30.64 4.66 7.17
CA ASP A 5 -29.90 4.17 6.01
C ASP A 5 -28.55 4.89 5.97
N LYS A 6 -27.49 4.19 6.33
CA LYS A 6 -26.12 4.65 6.09
C LYS A 6 -25.79 4.28 4.63
N SER A 7 -26.21 5.11 3.70
CA SER A 7 -25.67 5.10 2.36
C SER A 7 -24.19 5.53 2.47
N GLU A 8 -23.28 4.54 2.53
CA GLU A 8 -21.85 4.79 2.44
C GLU A 8 -21.59 5.45 1.09
N MET A 9 -21.11 6.69 1.14
CA MET A 9 -20.70 7.41 -0.05
C MET A 9 -19.55 6.66 -0.72
N PRO A 10 -19.54 6.49 -2.05
CA PRO A 10 -18.44 5.83 -2.76
C PRO A 10 -17.14 6.58 -2.49
N HIS A 11 -16.14 5.88 -1.99
CA HIS A 11 -14.82 6.44 -1.77
C HIS A 11 -14.13 6.62 -3.13
N HIS A 12 -13.88 7.86 -3.54
CA HIS A 12 -13.02 8.16 -4.68
C HIS A 12 -11.57 7.86 -4.28
N ILE A 13 -10.98 6.81 -4.86
CA ILE A 13 -9.54 6.55 -4.72
C ILE A 13 -8.82 7.34 -5.81
N SER A 14 -8.14 8.42 -5.42
CA SER A 14 -7.06 8.97 -6.23
C SER A 14 -5.87 8.02 -6.10
N ILE A 15 -5.29 7.58 -7.24
CA ILE A 15 -4.12 6.69 -7.27
C ILE A 15 -2.89 7.34 -6.66
N MET A 16 -2.90 8.64 -6.60
CA MET A 16 -1.88 9.46 -5.95
C MET A 16 -2.56 10.38 -4.93
N PRO A 17 -2.98 9.86 -3.75
CA PRO A 17 -3.38 10.75 -2.66
C PRO A 17 -2.21 11.66 -2.28
N PRO A 18 -2.45 12.83 -1.68
CA PRO A 18 -1.36 13.67 -1.18
C PRO A 18 -0.44 12.82 -0.30
N LEU A 19 0.87 12.89 -0.56
CA LEU A 19 1.85 12.19 0.25
C LEU A 19 2.02 12.91 1.59
N GLU A 20 1.26 12.51 2.59
CA GLU A 20 1.49 12.98 3.95
C GLU A 20 2.70 12.25 4.53
N THR A 21 2.65 10.93 4.58
CA THR A 21 3.71 10.11 5.17
C THR A 21 4.19 9.05 4.18
N LEU A 22 5.51 8.97 4.04
CA LEU A 22 6.19 7.90 3.34
C LEU A 22 6.85 6.95 4.34
N VAL A 23 6.50 5.66 4.26
CA VAL A 23 7.20 4.59 4.95
C VAL A 23 8.11 3.87 3.97
N VAL A 24 9.40 3.77 4.30
CA VAL A 24 10.42 3.08 3.51
C VAL A 24 10.75 1.76 4.19
N ALA A 25 10.26 0.66 3.62
CA ALA A 25 10.53 -0.69 4.10
C ALA A 25 11.79 -1.30 3.46
N ASN A 26 12.25 -2.43 4.01
CA ASN A 26 13.53 -3.07 3.65
C ASN A 26 13.44 -4.03 2.43
N GLY A 27 12.54 -3.79 1.50
CA GLY A 27 12.52 -4.45 0.18
C GLY A 27 13.36 -3.71 -0.85
N ALA A 28 13.11 -3.94 -2.15
CA ALA A 28 13.76 -3.19 -3.22
C ALA A 28 13.09 -1.84 -3.42
N LEU A 29 13.88 -0.77 -3.49
CA LEU A 29 13.36 0.54 -3.87
C LEU A 29 13.13 0.58 -5.38
N GLN A 30 11.98 1.07 -5.78
CA GLN A 30 11.65 1.28 -7.20
C GLN A 30 12.42 2.49 -7.77
N PRO A 31 12.58 2.56 -9.11
CA PRO A 31 13.34 3.64 -9.77
C PRO A 31 12.85 5.06 -9.48
N ASP A 32 11.56 5.22 -9.19
CA ASP A 32 10.91 6.50 -8.87
C ASP A 32 10.88 6.82 -7.37
N ALA A 33 11.61 6.07 -6.52
CA ALA A 33 11.63 6.25 -5.07
C ALA A 33 11.99 7.68 -4.64
N THR A 34 12.94 8.32 -5.33
CA THR A 34 13.37 9.70 -5.05
C THR A 34 12.23 10.71 -5.18
N ALA A 35 11.30 10.49 -6.12
CA ALA A 35 10.15 11.36 -6.30
C ALA A 35 9.18 11.27 -5.11
N TYR A 36 8.94 10.06 -4.60
CA TYR A 36 8.13 9.84 -3.38
C TYR A 36 8.79 10.48 -2.16
N ILE A 37 10.10 10.26 -2.00
CA ILE A 37 10.86 10.83 -0.88
C ILE A 37 10.81 12.36 -0.92
N ALA A 38 10.98 12.98 -2.08
CA ALA A 38 10.97 14.43 -2.21
C ALA A 38 9.57 15.03 -1.94
N ALA A 39 8.50 14.34 -2.32
CA ALA A 39 7.13 14.83 -2.23
C ALA A 39 6.48 14.62 -0.84
N ALA A 40 6.95 13.66 -0.04
CA ALA A 40 6.38 13.33 1.26
C ALA A 40 6.56 14.47 2.27
N ALA A 41 5.53 14.76 3.09
CA ALA A 41 5.66 15.66 4.22
C ALA A 41 6.50 15.04 5.33
N HIS A 42 6.28 13.76 5.62
CA HIS A 42 6.99 12.97 6.64
C HIS A 42 7.60 11.71 6.03
N VAL A 43 8.80 11.32 6.49
CA VAL A 43 9.49 10.11 6.04
C VAL A 43 9.90 9.26 7.24
N ILE A 44 9.39 8.04 7.29
CA ILE A 44 9.77 7.01 8.27
C ILE A 44 10.54 5.93 7.53
N VAL A 45 11.72 5.59 8.02
CA VAL A 45 12.59 4.56 7.43
C VAL A 45 12.73 3.40 8.41
N CYS A 46 12.38 2.18 7.97
CA CYS A 46 12.69 0.97 8.74
C CYS A 46 14.22 0.79 8.85
N ASP A 47 14.69 0.31 9.96
CA ASP A 47 16.13 0.24 10.29
C ASP A 47 16.95 -0.47 9.20
N GLY A 48 16.51 -1.65 8.73
CA GLY A 48 17.16 -2.38 7.65
C GLY A 48 17.12 -1.68 6.28
N ALA A 49 16.28 -0.65 6.12
CA ALA A 49 16.18 0.13 4.88
C ALA A 49 17.13 1.34 4.86
N LEU A 50 17.68 1.76 6.00
CA LEU A 50 18.41 3.02 6.13
C LEU A 50 19.57 3.13 5.13
N ARG A 51 20.39 2.09 5.00
CA ARG A 51 21.55 2.09 4.10
C ARG A 51 21.15 2.33 2.65
N GLN A 52 20.14 1.61 2.15
CA GLN A 52 19.68 1.81 0.77
C GLN A 52 18.95 3.15 0.57
N TYR A 53 18.24 3.64 1.59
CA TYR A 53 17.62 4.95 1.55
C TYR A 53 18.65 6.05 1.29
N LEU A 54 19.77 6.05 2.01
CA LEU A 54 20.85 7.03 1.89
C LEU A 54 21.63 6.92 0.57
N THR A 55 21.48 5.82 -0.19
CA THR A 55 22.09 5.75 -1.54
C THR A 55 21.30 6.51 -2.61
N VAL A 56 20.05 6.83 -2.34
CA VAL A 56 19.13 7.44 -3.34
C VAL A 56 18.75 8.89 -3.00
N THR A 57 19.08 9.39 -1.79
CA THR A 57 18.73 10.75 -1.40
C THR A 57 19.62 11.27 -0.27
N ASP A 58 19.85 12.59 -0.25
CA ASP A 58 20.47 13.32 0.86
C ASP A 58 19.45 13.80 1.89
N ARG A 59 18.15 13.63 1.64
CA ARG A 59 17.10 13.98 2.60
C ARG A 59 17.19 13.07 3.81
N LYS A 60 17.39 13.63 4.99
CA LYS A 60 17.31 12.87 6.25
C LYS A 60 15.87 12.44 6.50
N PRO A 61 15.63 11.19 6.96
CA PRO A 61 14.28 10.79 7.38
C PRO A 61 13.89 11.55 8.67
N ASP A 62 12.58 11.66 8.92
CA ASP A 62 12.09 12.23 10.17
C ASP A 62 12.21 11.24 11.32
N ILE A 63 12.09 9.92 11.01
CA ILE A 63 12.16 8.84 11.99
C ILE A 63 12.89 7.64 11.37
N ILE A 64 13.74 6.99 12.15
CA ILE A 64 14.26 5.65 11.89
C ILE A 64 13.65 4.73 12.94
N ILE A 65 13.11 3.55 12.54
CA ILE A 65 12.36 2.67 13.43
C ILE A 65 12.66 1.21 13.16
N GLY A 66 12.74 0.40 14.20
CA GLY A 66 12.96 -1.05 14.11
C GLY A 66 13.26 -1.66 15.48
N ASP A 67 13.62 -2.95 15.48
CA ASP A 67 14.06 -3.67 16.68
C ASP A 67 15.56 -3.49 16.98
N GLY A 68 16.30 -2.88 16.05
CA GLY A 68 17.73 -2.61 16.18
C GLY A 68 18.64 -3.75 15.75
N ASP A 69 18.11 -4.90 15.31
CA ASP A 69 18.91 -6.05 14.90
C ASP A 69 19.62 -5.81 13.54
N SER A 70 19.05 -4.96 12.71
CA SER A 70 19.56 -4.64 11.36
C SER A 70 20.26 -3.29 11.25
N ILE A 71 20.38 -2.51 12.35
CA ILE A 71 20.89 -1.16 12.31
C ILE A 71 22.42 -1.10 12.38
N ASP A 72 23.01 -0.28 11.51
CA ASP A 72 24.42 0.09 11.59
C ASP A 72 24.56 1.30 12.53
N GLN A 73 25.14 1.11 13.71
CA GLN A 73 25.29 2.15 14.73
C GLN A 73 26.13 3.33 14.23
N ALA A 74 27.19 3.08 13.46
CA ALA A 74 28.03 4.14 12.89
C ALA A 74 27.24 4.99 11.89
N LEU A 75 26.40 4.33 11.07
CA LEU A 75 25.53 5.01 10.11
C LEU A 75 24.44 5.83 10.83
N LEU A 76 23.89 5.31 11.93
CA LEU A 76 22.90 6.02 12.74
C LEU A 76 23.48 7.29 13.35
N GLU A 77 24.71 7.22 13.89
CA GLU A 77 25.44 8.37 14.43
C GLU A 77 25.73 9.42 13.35
N GLU A 78 26.17 9.00 12.16
CA GLU A 78 26.45 9.88 11.03
C GLU A 78 25.18 10.62 10.55
N VAL A 79 24.06 9.92 10.45
CA VAL A 79 22.78 10.50 10.04
C VAL A 79 22.25 11.48 11.09
N GLY A 80 22.44 11.18 12.38
CA GLY A 80 22.05 12.04 13.50
C GLY A 80 20.54 12.25 13.62
N VAL A 81 19.73 11.26 13.18
CA VAL A 81 18.27 11.25 13.32
C VAL A 81 17.90 10.32 14.49
N PRO A 82 16.89 10.66 15.31
CA PRO A 82 16.46 9.81 16.39
C PRO A 82 16.05 8.42 15.93
N PHE A 83 16.57 7.38 16.58
CA PHE A 83 16.16 6.00 16.39
C PHE A 83 15.06 5.63 17.38
N THR A 84 13.93 5.16 16.89
CA THR A 84 12.82 4.66 17.69
C THR A 84 12.96 3.15 17.81
N LEU A 85 13.56 2.70 18.91
CA LEU A 85 13.73 1.28 19.22
C LEU A 85 12.40 0.70 19.70
N ILE A 86 11.89 -0.32 18.99
CA ILE A 86 10.73 -1.13 19.37
C ILE A 86 11.18 -2.61 19.41
N PRO A 87 11.59 -3.12 20.56
CA PRO A 87 12.28 -4.41 20.66
C PRO A 87 11.36 -5.63 20.58
N GLU A 88 10.04 -5.44 20.50
CA GLU A 88 9.11 -6.55 20.35
C GLU A 88 9.31 -7.25 18.99
N GLN A 89 9.06 -8.58 18.95
CA GLN A 89 9.28 -9.44 17.78
C GLN A 89 7.97 -10.00 17.19
N GLU A 90 6.81 -9.56 17.70
CA GLU A 90 5.50 -10.01 17.26
C GLU A 90 5.11 -9.39 15.91
N THR A 91 5.63 -8.17 15.62
CA THR A 91 5.36 -7.44 14.39
C THR A 91 6.65 -7.13 13.64
N ASN A 92 6.55 -7.00 12.32
CA ASN A 92 7.68 -6.56 11.51
C ASN A 92 7.87 -5.02 11.57
N ASP A 93 9.01 -4.52 11.10
CA ASP A 93 9.33 -3.09 11.17
C ASP A 93 8.40 -2.23 10.34
N LEU A 94 7.84 -2.76 9.25
CA LEU A 94 6.82 -2.07 8.47
C LEU A 94 5.57 -1.79 9.33
N THR A 95 5.12 -2.76 10.10
CA THR A 95 3.98 -2.60 11.03
C THR A 95 4.30 -1.58 12.12
N LYS A 96 5.50 -1.65 12.70
CA LYS A 96 5.96 -0.65 13.70
C LYS A 96 5.94 0.77 13.11
N ALA A 97 6.39 0.93 11.86
CA ALA A 97 6.40 2.23 11.16
C ALA A 97 4.99 2.78 10.89
N VAL A 98 4.06 1.91 10.46
CA VAL A 98 2.66 2.29 10.25
C VAL A 98 1.98 2.67 11.57
N HIS A 99 2.19 1.89 12.64
CA HIS A 99 1.63 2.20 13.97
C HIS A 99 2.19 3.53 14.51
N GLU A 100 3.48 3.81 14.33
CA GLU A 100 4.08 5.08 14.72
C GLU A 100 3.49 6.26 13.93
N SER A 101 3.21 6.06 12.64
CA SER A 101 2.52 7.04 11.80
C SER A 101 1.11 7.33 12.35
N LEU A 102 0.32 6.29 12.59
CA LEU A 102 -1.02 6.41 13.15
C LEU A 102 -1.03 7.07 14.53
N ARG A 103 -0.07 6.73 15.41
CA ARG A 103 0.11 7.34 16.75
C ARG A 103 0.34 8.84 16.66
N ARG A 104 1.00 9.32 15.59
CA ARG A 104 1.22 10.75 15.29
C ARG A 104 0.02 11.43 14.65
N GLY A 105 -1.01 10.66 14.26
CA GLY A 105 -2.16 11.17 13.54
C GLY A 105 -1.96 11.26 12.03
N TRP A 106 -0.83 10.77 11.52
CA TRP A 106 -0.51 10.74 10.09
C TRP A 106 -1.18 9.52 9.45
N ARG A 107 -2.26 9.73 8.74
CA ARG A 107 -3.12 8.65 8.27
C ARG A 107 -2.98 8.36 6.77
N ASP A 108 -2.49 9.30 5.97
CA ASP A 108 -2.22 9.13 4.55
C ASP A 108 -0.81 8.56 4.37
N ILE A 109 -0.74 7.23 4.22
CA ILE A 109 0.51 6.49 4.26
C ILE A 109 0.82 5.86 2.91
N HIS A 110 1.94 6.24 2.32
CA HIS A 110 2.51 5.53 1.19
C HIS A 110 3.66 4.65 1.66
N ILE A 111 3.71 3.43 1.18
CA ILE A 111 4.78 2.47 1.47
C ILE A 111 5.57 2.25 0.19
N ILE A 112 6.89 2.38 0.26
CA ILE A 112 7.84 1.94 -0.79
C ILE A 112 8.80 0.91 -0.20
N GLY A 113 9.44 0.09 -1.06
CA GLY A 113 10.33 -0.96 -0.60
C GLY A 113 9.61 -2.08 0.18
N GLY A 114 8.29 -2.23 0.04
CA GLY A 114 7.53 -3.33 0.65
C GLY A 114 7.68 -4.67 -0.08
N THR A 115 8.27 -4.68 -1.27
CA THR A 115 8.40 -5.85 -2.17
C THR A 115 9.80 -5.94 -2.78
N GLY A 116 10.04 -6.96 -3.63
CA GLY A 116 11.20 -7.02 -4.52
C GLY A 116 12.46 -7.64 -3.93
N ARG A 117 12.38 -8.31 -2.78
CA ARG A 117 13.42 -9.16 -2.21
C ARG A 117 12.85 -10.54 -1.90
N ARG A 118 12.78 -10.96 -0.64
CA ARG A 118 12.18 -12.24 -0.24
C ARG A 118 10.68 -12.25 -0.51
N GLU A 119 10.19 -13.32 -1.14
CA GLU A 119 8.79 -13.48 -1.55
C GLU A 119 7.85 -13.62 -0.37
N ASP A 120 8.26 -14.30 0.70
CA ASP A 120 7.49 -14.48 1.94
C ASP A 120 7.24 -13.13 2.63
N HIS A 121 8.27 -12.26 2.73
CA HIS A 121 8.11 -10.90 3.24
C HIS A 121 7.22 -10.05 2.32
N THR A 122 7.37 -10.21 1.00
CA THR A 122 6.51 -9.52 0.02
C THR A 122 5.04 -9.87 0.23
N LEU A 123 4.72 -11.17 0.36
CA LEU A 123 3.35 -11.63 0.61
C LEU A 123 2.83 -11.13 1.96
N GLY A 124 3.64 -11.25 3.03
CA GLY A 124 3.30 -10.75 4.35
C GLY A 124 2.96 -9.26 4.33
N ASN A 125 3.84 -8.44 3.74
CA ASN A 125 3.64 -6.99 3.66
C ASN A 125 2.39 -6.60 2.88
N ILE A 126 2.09 -7.29 1.77
CA ILE A 126 0.88 -7.02 0.98
C ILE A 126 -0.38 -7.34 1.79
N PHE A 127 -0.41 -8.48 2.49
CA PHE A 127 -1.58 -8.89 3.26
C PHE A 127 -1.75 -8.21 4.61
N LEU A 128 -0.78 -7.42 5.07
CA LEU A 128 -0.92 -6.49 6.20
C LEU A 128 -1.70 -5.21 5.83
N LEU A 129 -1.78 -4.83 4.56
CA LEU A 129 -2.45 -3.59 4.15
C LEU A 129 -3.93 -3.51 4.58
N PRO A 130 -4.75 -4.57 4.46
CA PRO A 130 -6.13 -4.55 4.94
C PRO A 130 -6.25 -4.37 6.45
N ASP A 131 -5.29 -4.84 7.24
CA ASP A 131 -5.28 -4.65 8.69
C ASP A 131 -4.97 -3.19 9.04
N TYR A 132 -3.96 -2.59 8.40
CA TYR A 132 -3.67 -1.15 8.54
C TYR A 132 -4.85 -0.26 8.15
N TYR A 133 -5.57 -0.64 7.08
CA TYR A 133 -6.78 0.06 6.67
C TYR A 133 -7.89 -0.04 7.73
N ALA A 134 -8.09 -1.22 8.33
CA ALA A 134 -9.05 -1.43 9.41
C ALA A 134 -8.68 -0.62 10.67
N GLU A 135 -7.40 -0.35 10.92
CA GLU A 135 -6.88 0.51 11.99
C GLU A 135 -7.01 2.02 11.68
N GLY A 136 -7.48 2.35 10.47
CA GLY A 136 -7.78 3.73 10.07
C GLY A 136 -6.68 4.40 9.26
N ALA A 137 -5.70 3.65 8.72
CA ALA A 137 -4.76 4.17 7.74
C ALA A 137 -5.39 4.25 6.35
N ARG A 138 -5.16 5.33 5.62
CA ARG A 138 -5.36 5.40 4.17
C ARG A 138 -4.04 5.01 3.50
N VAL A 139 -3.83 3.72 3.34
CA VAL A 139 -2.53 3.15 2.96
C VAL A 139 -2.48 2.73 1.51
N VAL A 140 -1.36 3.01 0.85
CA VAL A 140 -1.05 2.57 -0.52
C VAL A 140 0.37 2.01 -0.52
N MET A 141 0.55 0.77 -0.98
CA MET A 141 1.88 0.22 -1.21
C MET A 141 2.26 0.36 -2.68
N GLN A 142 3.26 1.21 -2.94
CA GLN A 142 3.81 1.43 -4.27
C GLN A 142 4.84 0.35 -4.60
N THR A 143 4.75 -0.19 -5.81
CA THR A 143 5.72 -1.15 -6.35
C THR A 143 6.30 -0.62 -7.66
N GLU A 144 7.27 -1.32 -8.24
CA GLU A 144 7.82 -0.95 -9.55
C GLU A 144 6.74 -0.93 -10.64
N CYS A 145 5.87 -1.94 -10.67
CA CYS A 145 4.88 -2.12 -11.75
C CYS A 145 3.48 -1.55 -11.45
N GLY A 146 3.18 -1.19 -10.20
CA GLY A 146 1.84 -0.74 -9.83
C GLY A 146 1.71 -0.40 -8.36
N ALA A 147 0.48 -0.44 -7.85
CA ALA A 147 0.18 -0.15 -6.46
C ALA A 147 -0.89 -1.11 -5.91
N PHE A 148 -0.73 -1.49 -4.65
CA PHE A 148 -1.75 -2.20 -3.87
C PHE A 148 -2.51 -1.22 -2.98
N LEU A 149 -3.84 -1.31 -3.01
CA LEU A 149 -4.75 -0.48 -2.21
C LEU A 149 -5.74 -1.40 -1.48
N PRO A 150 -5.78 -1.36 -0.15
CA PRO A 150 -6.81 -2.06 0.60
C PRO A 150 -8.14 -1.31 0.56
N PHE A 151 -9.24 -2.05 0.61
CA PHE A 151 -10.57 -1.47 0.69
C PHE A 151 -11.58 -2.42 1.32
N THR A 152 -12.72 -1.84 1.72
CA THR A 152 -13.97 -2.51 2.02
C THR A 152 -15.11 -1.63 1.53
N GLY A 153 -16.30 -2.20 1.30
CA GLY A 153 -17.41 -1.45 0.70
C GLY A 153 -17.22 -1.22 -0.79
N THR A 154 -17.68 -0.08 -1.29
CA THR A 154 -17.63 0.27 -2.71
C THR A 154 -16.54 1.30 -3.00
N VAL A 155 -15.72 1.01 -4.00
CA VAL A 155 -14.64 1.87 -4.47
C VAL A 155 -14.84 2.17 -5.94
N THR A 156 -14.65 3.42 -6.32
CA THR A 156 -14.66 3.89 -7.71
C THR A 156 -13.27 4.38 -8.11
N VAL A 157 -12.78 3.91 -9.26
CA VAL A 157 -11.50 4.30 -9.85
C VAL A 157 -11.78 4.98 -11.20
N GLU A 158 -11.27 6.19 -11.37
CA GLU A 158 -11.46 7.00 -12.57
C GLU A 158 -10.12 7.27 -13.28
N GLY A 159 -10.17 7.50 -14.59
CA GLY A 159 -9.00 7.89 -15.39
C GLY A 159 -7.99 6.79 -15.66
N MET A 160 -8.28 5.53 -15.30
CA MET A 160 -7.38 4.37 -15.44
C MET A 160 -7.77 3.43 -16.58
N GLN A 161 -8.57 3.90 -17.54
CA GLN A 161 -8.93 3.08 -18.69
C GLN A 161 -7.69 2.59 -19.45
N GLY A 162 -7.66 1.27 -19.73
CA GLY A 162 -6.54 0.59 -20.37
C GLY A 162 -5.47 0.05 -19.41
N HIS A 163 -5.55 0.36 -18.11
CA HIS A 163 -4.64 -0.21 -17.11
C HIS A 163 -5.08 -1.60 -16.68
N GLU A 164 -4.11 -2.44 -16.31
CA GLU A 164 -4.38 -3.75 -15.73
C GLU A 164 -4.82 -3.59 -14.27
N VAL A 165 -5.74 -4.44 -13.85
CA VAL A 165 -6.27 -4.49 -12.50
C VAL A 165 -6.41 -5.92 -12.02
N SER A 166 -6.09 -6.15 -10.76
CA SER A 166 -6.35 -7.42 -10.08
C SER A 166 -7.09 -7.17 -8.77
N PHE A 167 -7.95 -8.12 -8.40
CA PHE A 167 -8.72 -8.04 -7.17
C PHE A 167 -8.39 -9.26 -6.30
N PHE A 168 -8.23 -9.04 -5.00
CA PHE A 168 -7.94 -10.10 -4.04
C PHE A 168 -8.95 -10.01 -2.89
N ALA A 169 -9.78 -11.04 -2.75
CA ALA A 169 -10.62 -11.24 -1.59
C ALA A 169 -9.76 -11.77 -0.44
N VAL A 170 -9.56 -10.99 0.61
CA VAL A 170 -8.81 -11.42 1.80
C VAL A 170 -9.72 -12.28 2.69
N ASP A 171 -10.96 -11.87 2.83
CA ASP A 171 -11.99 -12.65 3.50
C ASP A 171 -12.85 -13.42 2.48
N PRO A 172 -13.40 -14.61 2.82
CA PRO A 172 -14.38 -15.28 1.98
C PRO A 172 -15.68 -14.46 1.90
N MET A 173 -15.89 -13.80 0.76
CA MET A 173 -17.03 -12.89 0.60
C MET A 173 -17.43 -12.71 -0.86
N PRO A 174 -18.68 -12.26 -1.14
CA PRO A 174 -19.06 -11.81 -2.47
C PRO A 174 -18.36 -10.51 -2.85
N MET A 175 -17.90 -10.44 -4.10
CA MET A 175 -17.41 -9.23 -4.74
C MET A 175 -18.15 -8.98 -6.04
N THR A 176 -18.26 -7.69 -6.41
CA THR A 176 -18.80 -7.23 -7.69
C THR A 176 -17.81 -6.26 -8.32
N ALA A 177 -17.53 -6.41 -9.62
CA ALA A 177 -16.73 -5.42 -10.35
C ALA A 177 -17.35 -5.14 -11.72
N GLU A 178 -17.40 -3.85 -12.06
CA GLU A 178 -17.92 -3.30 -13.30
C GLU A 178 -16.90 -2.36 -13.95
N GLY A 179 -17.02 -2.12 -15.26
CA GLY A 179 -16.06 -1.26 -15.97
C GLY A 179 -14.74 -1.95 -16.31
N VAL A 180 -14.70 -3.27 -16.24
CA VAL A 180 -13.55 -4.13 -16.54
C VAL A 180 -13.88 -5.12 -17.67
N ALA A 181 -12.85 -5.71 -18.28
CA ALA A 181 -13.04 -6.67 -19.39
C ALA A 181 -13.75 -7.95 -18.96
N TYR A 182 -13.49 -8.40 -17.73
CA TYR A 182 -14.11 -9.59 -17.15
C TYR A 182 -14.92 -9.19 -15.91
N PRO A 183 -16.12 -8.61 -16.09
CA PRO A 183 -16.96 -8.17 -14.98
C PRO A 183 -17.53 -9.38 -14.21
N PHE A 184 -17.84 -9.18 -12.95
CA PHE A 184 -18.47 -10.21 -12.11
C PHE A 184 -19.43 -9.57 -11.11
N VAL A 185 -20.49 -10.30 -10.78
CA VAL A 185 -21.55 -9.87 -9.86
C VAL A 185 -21.68 -10.87 -8.73
N ARG A 186 -21.54 -10.40 -7.48
CA ARG A 186 -21.67 -11.19 -6.25
C ARG A 186 -20.90 -12.52 -6.29
N ARG A 187 -19.72 -12.53 -6.90
CA ARG A 187 -18.89 -13.72 -7.04
C ARG A 187 -18.01 -13.90 -5.81
N CYS A 188 -18.10 -15.08 -5.20
CA CYS A 188 -17.15 -15.51 -4.17
C CYS A 188 -15.95 -16.18 -4.84
N PHE A 189 -14.76 -15.68 -4.54
CA PHE A 189 -13.51 -16.27 -5.01
C PHE A 189 -12.96 -17.19 -3.92
N THR A 190 -12.53 -18.38 -4.32
CA THR A 190 -11.98 -19.41 -3.41
C THR A 190 -10.46 -19.49 -3.45
N SER A 191 -9.83 -18.74 -4.35
CA SER A 191 -8.38 -18.67 -4.51
C SER A 191 -7.97 -17.28 -4.98
N LEU A 192 -6.84 -16.79 -4.49
CA LEU A 192 -6.35 -15.42 -4.72
C LEU A 192 -6.07 -15.10 -6.18
N TRP A 193 -5.74 -16.09 -7.02
CA TRP A 193 -5.44 -15.88 -8.43
C TRP A 193 -6.67 -15.65 -9.31
N GLN A 194 -7.88 -16.02 -8.86
CA GLN A 194 -9.08 -16.09 -9.72
C GLN A 194 -9.58 -14.76 -10.26
N ALA A 195 -9.27 -13.65 -9.59
CA ALA A 195 -9.66 -12.30 -10.03
C ALA A 195 -8.46 -11.44 -10.44
N THR A 196 -7.35 -12.07 -10.82
CA THR A 196 -6.17 -11.41 -11.36
C THR A 196 -6.24 -11.23 -12.88
N LEU A 197 -5.33 -10.45 -13.46
CA LEU A 197 -5.14 -10.25 -14.90
C LEU A 197 -6.39 -9.71 -15.63
N ASN A 198 -7.16 -8.88 -14.96
CA ASN A 198 -8.23 -8.10 -15.56
C ASN A 198 -7.68 -6.76 -16.10
N HIS A 199 -8.47 -6.01 -16.82
CA HIS A 199 -8.11 -4.64 -17.23
C HIS A 199 -9.35 -3.74 -17.27
N ILE A 200 -9.13 -2.45 -17.07
CA ILE A 200 -10.18 -1.44 -17.02
C ILE A 200 -10.56 -1.05 -18.45
N THR A 201 -11.84 -1.21 -18.80
CA THR A 201 -12.35 -0.94 -20.16
C THR A 201 -13.17 0.34 -20.25
N SER A 202 -13.59 0.89 -19.12
CA SER A 202 -14.43 2.09 -19.02
C SER A 202 -13.67 3.26 -18.38
N PRO A 203 -14.08 4.51 -18.62
CA PRO A 203 -13.53 5.67 -17.93
C PRO A 203 -13.64 5.57 -16.41
N THR A 204 -14.65 4.86 -15.93
CA THR A 204 -14.92 4.60 -14.52
C THR A 204 -15.02 3.09 -14.29
N MET A 205 -14.29 2.57 -13.33
CA MET A 205 -14.38 1.22 -12.79
C MET A 205 -14.95 1.28 -11.39
N THR A 206 -15.88 0.40 -11.06
CA THR A 206 -16.43 0.26 -9.71
C THR A 206 -16.21 -1.16 -9.20
N VAL A 207 -15.76 -1.29 -7.96
CA VAL A 207 -15.66 -2.58 -7.28
C VAL A 207 -16.28 -2.49 -5.88
N THR A 208 -17.01 -3.54 -5.49
CA THR A 208 -17.63 -3.67 -4.18
C THR A 208 -17.17 -4.97 -3.53
N ALA A 209 -16.80 -4.89 -2.25
CA ALA A 209 -16.41 -6.02 -1.41
C ALA A 209 -17.15 -5.93 -0.06
N GLU A 210 -17.74 -7.03 0.41
CA GLU A 210 -18.47 -7.07 1.69
C GLU A 210 -17.55 -7.27 2.91
N GLY A 211 -16.24 -7.45 2.70
CA GLY A 211 -15.20 -7.60 3.71
C GLY A 211 -13.87 -7.02 3.22
N ARG A 212 -12.74 -7.48 3.81
CA ARG A 212 -11.40 -6.98 3.47
C ARG A 212 -10.96 -7.45 2.08
N ALA A 213 -10.53 -6.52 1.26
CA ALA A 213 -10.05 -6.78 -0.09
C ALA A 213 -8.86 -5.89 -0.46
N LEU A 214 -8.16 -6.29 -1.52
CA LEU A 214 -7.11 -5.50 -2.15
C LEU A 214 -7.41 -5.30 -3.64
N ILE A 215 -7.10 -4.12 -4.14
CA ILE A 215 -6.96 -3.82 -5.56
C ILE A 215 -5.47 -3.69 -5.86
N TYR A 216 -5.00 -4.31 -6.94
CA TYR A 216 -3.74 -3.96 -7.58
C TYR A 216 -4.03 -3.22 -8.87
N LEU A 217 -3.39 -2.06 -9.06
CA LEU A 217 -3.49 -1.24 -10.27
C LEU A 217 -2.11 -1.09 -10.90
N SER A 218 -1.96 -1.41 -12.18
CA SER A 218 -0.70 -1.23 -12.89
C SER A 218 -0.39 0.25 -13.16
N LYS A 219 0.89 0.64 -13.11
CA LYS A 219 1.36 1.97 -13.51
C LYS A 219 1.22 2.21 -15.01
N SER A 220 1.40 1.16 -15.81
CA SER A 220 1.37 1.24 -17.27
C SER A 220 0.07 0.68 -17.83
N LYS A 221 -0.38 1.25 -18.94
CA LYS A 221 -1.47 0.66 -19.72
C LYS A 221 -1.03 -0.69 -20.29
N ARG A 222 -1.99 -1.60 -20.43
CA ARG A 222 -1.79 -2.85 -21.16
C ARG A 222 -1.33 -2.52 -22.59
N LYS A 223 -0.26 -3.17 -23.03
CA LYS A 223 0.11 -3.11 -24.46
C LYS A 223 -1.03 -3.78 -25.23
N SER A 224 -1.55 -3.08 -26.23
CA SER A 224 -2.45 -3.71 -27.21
C SER A 224 -1.70 -4.86 -27.86
N ASP A 225 -2.27 -6.05 -27.84
CA ASP A 225 -1.78 -7.16 -28.63
C ASP A 225 -1.88 -6.70 -30.11
N GLU A 226 -0.72 -6.41 -30.75
CA GLU A 226 -0.59 -6.21 -32.19
C GLU A 226 -0.73 -7.53 -32.90
#